data_56e0e88b4853a78588b568fff59ba143
#
_entry.id   56e0e88b4853a78588b568fff59ba143
#
_cell.length_a   1.000
_cell.length_b   1.000
_cell.length_c   1.000
_cell.angle_alpha   90.00
_cell.angle_beta   90.00
_cell.angle_gamma   90.00
#
_symmetry.space_group_name_H-M   'P 1'
#
loop_
_entity.id
_entity.type
_entity.pdbx_description
1 polymer ?
#
loop_
_entity_poly.entity_id
_entity_poly.type
_entity_poly.pdbx_seq_one_letter_code
_entity_poly.pdbx_strand_id
1 'polypeptide(L)'
;MHDVQGLLRHFVSNIHGVVVYDPTTLSTNAALIRCAANDGFITAGNTNMITFLTQELDIKVAANLSMSNPYQEFVRSKTQLSNRGMVAQPNDGSKSFAMSAYAIFAQMPTVEHNTNDVNVMKTFNAVLSHFDTTTLNVAFGWTSNDEHAFTASVTSMGGMVHASDYLYNLELLSQVPSYMYSKRKQTLSLPLPLPLPLPPHTPKNVHTVAFVFSDGDNLQILQNDWISDSHWNSPKRGMSNIGWSYSPSTAVLMPSLLAYAIRTKTSKDSLSAGPSGIGYAYPMLFPTNSTIGATFARATAMLMKQSGMTLANVIGVVPSKESITDLISQPEIDGIIYFTFGNASQGYAGLHGNVAYESNKPVIGLRKNLWGGDPTSKDKLEPKELVEQLKVLSKNASDPSSYTLVVNELGNGIETILESISLMNAAGGFEIVLPEELVNRVVQYTKSKQQCPLAEGPWSQQAGNLPKCWLPEDSSSCIMTCDTINIFHKPVRCDLNVCSKIKLTEGNMEFVCVETGQICPSD
;
A
#
# COMPACT_ATOMS: atom_id res chain seq x y z
N MET A 1 -20.05 10.12 -25.29
CA MET A 1 -18.70 10.71 -25.34
C MET A 1 -18.70 11.67 -26.48
N HIS A 2 -18.81 12.91 -26.15
CA HIS A 2 -18.79 13.93 -27.17
C HIS A 2 -17.35 14.02 -27.66
N ASP A 3 -17.14 13.50 -28.84
CA ASP A 3 -16.15 13.72 -29.85
C ASP A 3 -14.75 14.16 -29.36
N VAL A 4 -13.90 13.16 -29.12
CA VAL A 4 -12.45 13.41 -28.83
C VAL A 4 -11.84 14.32 -29.92
N GLN A 5 -12.29 14.18 -31.17
CA GLN A 5 -11.85 15.03 -32.27
C GLN A 5 -12.29 16.48 -32.07
N GLY A 6 -13.51 16.73 -31.57
CA GLY A 6 -13.98 18.08 -31.22
C GLY A 6 -13.14 18.72 -30.13
N LEU A 7 -12.76 17.94 -29.10
CA LEU A 7 -11.86 18.40 -28.03
C LEU A 7 -10.48 18.76 -28.60
N LEU A 8 -9.91 17.90 -29.44
CA LEU A 8 -8.62 18.15 -30.09
C LEU A 8 -8.65 19.37 -31.01
N ARG A 9 -9.77 19.58 -31.77
CA ARG A 9 -9.95 20.81 -32.57
C ARG A 9 -9.97 22.06 -31.68
N HIS A 10 -10.63 21.99 -30.53
CA HIS A 10 -10.72 23.11 -29.58
C HIS A 10 -9.35 23.51 -29.03
N PHE A 11 -8.50 22.55 -28.73
CA PHE A 11 -7.18 22.78 -28.14
C PHE A 11 -6.01 22.68 -29.13
N VAL A 12 -6.27 22.72 -30.45
CA VAL A 12 -5.25 22.52 -31.48
C VAL A 12 -4.06 23.46 -31.34
N SER A 13 -4.28 24.70 -30.91
CA SER A 13 -3.22 25.68 -30.68
C SER A 13 -2.25 25.32 -29.53
N ASN A 14 -2.65 24.42 -28.66
CA ASN A 14 -1.83 23.92 -27.55
C ASN A 14 -1.08 22.63 -27.89
N ILE A 15 -1.32 22.07 -29.10
CA ILE A 15 -0.67 20.84 -29.53
C ILE A 15 0.51 21.18 -30.42
N HIS A 16 1.72 20.96 -29.90
CA HIS A 16 2.96 21.30 -30.59
C HIS A 16 3.52 20.19 -31.47
N GLY A 17 3.02 18.94 -31.29
CA GLY A 17 3.42 17.81 -32.10
C GLY A 17 2.81 16.49 -31.66
N VAL A 18 2.81 15.52 -32.56
CA VAL A 18 2.36 14.16 -32.27
C VAL A 18 3.53 13.20 -32.21
N VAL A 19 3.56 12.36 -31.18
CA VAL A 19 4.50 11.26 -31.00
C VAL A 19 3.79 9.95 -31.38
N VAL A 20 4.24 9.34 -32.47
CA VAL A 20 3.68 8.09 -32.98
C VAL A 20 4.36 6.90 -32.30
N TYR A 21 3.57 5.90 -31.93
CA TYR A 21 4.05 4.67 -31.28
C TYR A 21 3.25 3.46 -31.72
N ASP A 22 3.73 2.24 -31.40
CA ASP A 22 3.00 0.98 -31.56
C ASP A 22 2.40 0.57 -30.21
N PRO A 23 1.06 0.57 -30.05
CA PRO A 23 0.40 0.26 -28.77
C PRO A 23 0.58 -1.22 -28.33
N THR A 24 1.10 -2.07 -29.20
CA THR A 24 1.34 -3.50 -28.88
C THR A 24 2.75 -3.77 -28.33
N THR A 25 3.58 -2.72 -28.18
CA THR A 25 4.97 -2.85 -27.77
C THR A 25 5.32 -1.88 -26.63
N LEU A 26 6.51 -2.03 -26.06
CA LEU A 26 7.08 -1.12 -25.08
C LEU A 26 7.29 0.32 -25.61
N SER A 27 7.11 0.54 -26.91
CA SER A 27 7.20 1.89 -27.49
C SER A 27 6.15 2.86 -26.95
N THR A 28 5.06 2.34 -26.35
CA THR A 28 4.10 3.14 -25.59
C THR A 28 4.79 3.92 -24.46
N ASN A 29 5.59 3.24 -23.64
CA ASN A 29 6.33 3.88 -22.56
C ASN A 29 7.37 4.89 -23.11
N ALA A 30 8.02 4.59 -24.24
CA ALA A 30 8.92 5.54 -24.89
C ALA A 30 8.18 6.80 -25.36
N ALA A 31 6.98 6.67 -25.92
CA ALA A 31 6.17 7.80 -26.36
C ALA A 31 5.69 8.65 -25.18
N LEU A 32 5.27 8.02 -24.08
CA LEU A 32 4.86 8.73 -22.86
C LEU A 32 6.03 9.49 -22.22
N ILE A 33 7.22 8.89 -22.15
CA ILE A 33 8.44 9.55 -21.69
C ILE A 33 8.74 10.79 -22.56
N ARG A 34 8.63 10.67 -23.89
CA ARG A 34 8.84 11.80 -24.80
C ARG A 34 7.83 12.91 -24.57
N CYS A 35 6.55 12.59 -24.41
CA CYS A 35 5.51 13.58 -24.17
C CYS A 35 5.65 14.22 -22.78
N ALA A 36 5.97 13.45 -21.74
CA ALA A 36 6.21 13.98 -20.40
C ALA A 36 7.41 14.96 -20.35
N ALA A 37 8.40 14.77 -21.21
CA ALA A 37 9.57 15.65 -21.31
C ALA A 37 9.37 16.88 -22.19
N ASN A 38 8.25 16.99 -22.93
CA ASN A 38 8.04 18.04 -23.92
C ASN A 38 6.59 18.56 -23.87
N ASP A 39 6.45 19.80 -23.47
CA ASP A 39 5.15 20.45 -23.37
C ASP A 39 4.41 20.49 -24.73
N GLY A 40 3.11 20.26 -24.69
CA GLY A 40 2.24 20.29 -25.86
C GLY A 40 2.37 19.08 -26.80
N PHE A 41 3.18 18.06 -26.47
CA PHE A 41 3.22 16.83 -27.25
C PHE A 41 2.11 15.87 -26.81
N ILE A 42 1.48 15.21 -27.80
CA ILE A 42 0.47 14.18 -27.58
C ILE A 42 0.88 12.86 -28.25
N THR A 43 0.37 11.75 -27.75
CA THR A 43 0.65 10.42 -28.29
C THR A 43 -0.44 9.97 -29.26
N ALA A 44 -0.07 9.23 -30.31
CA ALA A 44 -1.01 8.55 -31.19
C ALA A 44 -0.48 7.16 -31.61
N GLY A 45 -1.24 6.12 -31.27
CA GLY A 45 -0.89 4.71 -31.56
C GLY A 45 -1.76 4.07 -32.65
N ASN A 46 -2.78 4.74 -33.17
CA ASN A 46 -3.61 4.19 -34.23
C ASN A 46 -3.66 5.09 -35.47
N THR A 47 -3.76 4.44 -36.65
CA THR A 47 -3.68 5.11 -37.95
C THR A 47 -4.75 6.18 -38.13
N ASN A 48 -5.99 5.95 -37.67
CA ASN A 48 -7.07 6.93 -37.85
C ASN A 48 -6.79 8.20 -37.06
N MET A 49 -6.31 8.07 -35.81
CA MET A 49 -5.94 9.24 -35.00
C MET A 49 -4.72 9.96 -35.57
N ILE A 50 -3.72 9.23 -36.03
CA ILE A 50 -2.54 9.81 -36.69
C ILE A 50 -2.97 10.62 -37.93
N THR A 51 -3.82 10.03 -38.79
CA THR A 51 -4.35 10.70 -40.00
C THR A 51 -5.14 11.96 -39.63
N PHE A 52 -6.03 11.86 -38.63
CA PHE A 52 -6.81 13.00 -38.15
C PHE A 52 -5.88 14.14 -37.67
N LEU A 53 -4.91 13.83 -36.81
CA LEU A 53 -3.99 14.84 -36.26
C LEU A 53 -3.13 15.49 -37.35
N THR A 54 -2.60 14.70 -38.29
CA THR A 54 -1.64 15.20 -39.30
C THR A 54 -2.28 15.78 -40.54
N GLN A 55 -3.40 15.26 -41.02
CA GLN A 55 -4.03 15.68 -42.27
C GLN A 55 -5.19 16.66 -42.03
N GLU A 56 -5.95 16.50 -40.95
CA GLU A 56 -7.08 17.41 -40.67
C GLU A 56 -6.71 18.56 -39.76
N LEU A 57 -5.81 18.37 -38.80
CA LEU A 57 -5.37 19.41 -37.85
C LEU A 57 -4.00 20.01 -38.19
N ASP A 58 -3.33 19.54 -39.23
CA ASP A 58 -1.97 19.97 -39.68
C ASP A 58 -0.92 19.90 -38.55
N ILE A 59 -1.05 18.98 -37.60
CA ILE A 59 -0.09 18.79 -36.52
C ILE A 59 1.08 17.96 -37.05
N LYS A 60 2.30 18.44 -36.86
CA LYS A 60 3.51 17.75 -37.31
C LYS A 60 3.81 16.52 -36.47
N VAL A 61 4.31 15.44 -37.09
CA VAL A 61 4.92 14.32 -36.38
C VAL A 61 6.23 14.79 -35.76
N ALA A 62 6.23 14.90 -34.42
CA ALA A 62 7.43 15.30 -33.66
C ALA A 62 8.44 14.17 -33.54
N ALA A 63 7.92 12.93 -33.41
CA ALA A 63 8.74 11.72 -33.38
C ALA A 63 7.92 10.49 -33.81
N ASN A 64 8.55 9.52 -34.46
CA ASN A 64 8.03 8.18 -34.63
C ASN A 64 8.86 7.21 -33.77
N LEU A 65 8.26 6.70 -32.71
CA LEU A 65 8.90 5.87 -31.71
C LEU A 65 8.43 4.41 -31.78
N SER A 66 7.72 3.99 -32.83
CA SER A 66 7.14 2.64 -32.95
C SER A 66 8.13 1.48 -32.77
N MET A 67 9.42 1.73 -33.02
CA MET A 67 10.51 0.76 -32.82
C MET A 67 11.48 1.19 -31.71
N SER A 68 11.11 2.14 -30.87
CA SER A 68 12.02 2.74 -29.88
C SER A 68 11.98 1.99 -28.55
N ASN A 69 13.15 1.93 -27.90
CA ASN A 69 13.31 1.36 -26.57
C ASN A 69 13.10 2.44 -25.50
N PRO A 70 12.24 2.20 -24.49
CA PRO A 70 12.00 3.16 -23.40
C PRO A 70 13.27 3.60 -22.66
N TYR A 71 14.23 2.70 -22.47
CA TYR A 71 15.51 3.04 -21.84
C TYR A 71 16.27 4.13 -22.57
N GLN A 72 16.39 4.02 -23.91
CA GLN A 72 17.09 5.03 -24.72
C GLN A 72 16.37 6.38 -24.66
N GLU A 73 15.04 6.35 -24.69
CA GLU A 73 14.24 7.56 -24.61
C GLU A 73 14.34 8.21 -23.23
N PHE A 74 14.35 7.41 -22.16
CA PHE A 74 14.58 7.91 -20.80
C PHE A 74 15.97 8.58 -20.68
N VAL A 75 17.03 7.91 -21.12
CA VAL A 75 18.40 8.49 -21.05
C VAL A 75 18.49 9.81 -21.79
N ARG A 76 17.79 9.94 -22.93
CA ARG A 76 17.74 11.19 -23.71
C ARG A 76 17.00 12.31 -22.99
N SER A 77 15.93 11.98 -22.29
CA SER A 77 14.93 12.93 -21.78
C SER A 77 15.02 13.18 -20.27
N LYS A 78 15.84 12.44 -19.54
CA LYS A 78 15.84 12.41 -18.06
C LYS A 78 16.02 13.78 -17.38
N THR A 79 16.68 14.73 -18.01
CA THR A 79 16.89 16.08 -17.44
C THR A 79 15.65 16.97 -17.50
N GLN A 80 14.66 16.61 -18.30
CA GLN A 80 13.36 17.26 -18.41
C GLN A 80 12.26 16.55 -17.61
N LEU A 81 12.58 15.37 -17.07
CA LEU A 81 11.63 14.56 -16.31
C LEU A 81 11.79 14.78 -14.82
N SER A 82 10.71 14.59 -14.09
CA SER A 82 10.73 14.55 -12.63
C SER A 82 11.66 13.45 -12.13
N ASN A 83 12.47 13.78 -11.13
CA ASN A 83 13.26 12.82 -10.37
C ASN A 83 12.63 12.46 -9.01
N ARG A 84 11.36 12.86 -8.78
CA ARG A 84 10.63 12.61 -7.54
C ARG A 84 9.54 11.57 -7.67
N GLY A 85 9.41 10.99 -8.86
CA GLY A 85 8.43 9.95 -9.05
C GLY A 85 8.49 9.31 -10.42
N MET A 86 7.72 8.24 -10.57
CA MET A 86 7.53 7.52 -11.82
C MET A 86 6.10 6.98 -11.90
N VAL A 87 5.70 6.58 -13.11
CA VAL A 87 4.48 5.81 -13.34
C VAL A 87 4.87 4.42 -13.83
N ALA A 88 4.52 3.38 -13.08
CA ALA A 88 4.70 1.99 -13.44
C ALA A 88 3.38 1.45 -14.02
N GLN A 89 3.40 1.03 -15.30
CA GLN A 89 2.22 0.48 -15.97
C GLN A 89 2.51 -0.88 -16.57
N PRO A 90 1.74 -1.91 -16.19
CA PRO A 90 1.79 -3.21 -16.87
C PRO A 90 1.47 -3.07 -18.35
N ASN A 91 2.22 -3.74 -19.19
CA ASN A 91 2.01 -3.78 -20.64
C ASN A 91 1.46 -5.16 -21.08
N ASP A 92 0.56 -5.71 -20.30
CA ASP A 92 -0.04 -7.04 -20.53
C ASP A 92 -1.26 -7.01 -21.45
N GLY A 93 -1.61 -5.84 -21.99
CA GLY A 93 -2.76 -5.64 -22.86
C GLY A 93 -4.12 -5.75 -22.16
N SER A 94 -4.15 -6.13 -20.89
CA SER A 94 -5.39 -6.34 -20.12
C SER A 94 -5.87 -5.07 -19.45
N LYS A 95 -4.95 -4.12 -19.18
CA LYS A 95 -5.23 -2.87 -18.49
C LYS A 95 -4.93 -1.70 -19.41
N SER A 96 -5.89 -0.81 -19.53
CA SER A 96 -5.67 0.44 -20.27
C SER A 96 -4.58 1.25 -19.56
N PHE A 97 -3.77 1.98 -20.31
CA PHE A 97 -2.77 2.90 -19.79
C PHE A 97 -3.43 4.09 -19.06
N ALA A 98 -4.16 3.80 -17.99
CA ALA A 98 -5.01 4.73 -17.27
C ALA A 98 -4.22 5.94 -16.72
N MET A 99 -2.96 5.71 -16.33
CA MET A 99 -2.09 6.74 -15.76
C MET A 99 -1.30 7.56 -16.80
N SER A 100 -1.51 7.32 -18.10
CA SER A 100 -0.74 7.99 -19.17
C SER A 100 -0.86 9.51 -19.11
N ALA A 101 -2.09 10.02 -18.93
CA ALA A 101 -2.32 11.46 -18.85
C ALA A 101 -1.68 12.06 -17.60
N TYR A 102 -1.76 11.37 -16.47
CA TYR A 102 -1.11 11.81 -15.24
C TYR A 102 0.42 11.80 -15.34
N ALA A 103 1.01 10.79 -16.00
CA ALA A 103 2.46 10.73 -16.23
C ALA A 103 2.95 11.95 -17.02
N ILE A 104 2.25 12.32 -18.09
CA ILE A 104 2.55 13.51 -18.89
C ILE A 104 2.36 14.78 -18.06
N PHE A 105 1.22 14.92 -17.38
CA PHE A 105 0.89 16.07 -16.54
C PHE A 105 1.94 16.30 -15.43
N ALA A 106 2.36 15.24 -14.76
CA ALA A 106 3.33 15.30 -13.67
C ALA A 106 4.80 15.24 -14.14
N GLN A 107 5.04 15.20 -15.46
CA GLN A 107 6.37 15.06 -16.08
C GLN A 107 7.14 13.84 -15.55
N MET A 108 6.44 12.76 -15.25
CA MET A 108 7.03 11.53 -14.69
C MET A 108 7.44 10.56 -15.79
N PRO A 109 8.61 9.91 -15.68
CA PRO A 109 8.96 8.81 -16.56
C PRO A 109 7.99 7.64 -16.38
N THR A 110 7.59 7.01 -17.49
CA THR A 110 6.72 5.82 -17.50
C THR A 110 7.56 4.58 -17.75
N VAL A 111 7.35 3.57 -16.91
CA VAL A 111 8.09 2.30 -16.93
C VAL A 111 7.15 1.12 -16.82
N GLU A 112 7.67 -0.08 -17.06
CA GLU A 112 7.08 -1.34 -16.63
C GLU A 112 8.01 -1.96 -15.59
N HIS A 113 7.45 -2.70 -14.62
CA HIS A 113 8.19 -3.56 -13.72
C HIS A 113 7.78 -5.01 -14.01
N ASN A 114 8.74 -5.80 -14.49
CA ASN A 114 8.57 -7.23 -14.77
C ASN A 114 9.89 -7.95 -14.53
N THR A 115 10.01 -8.63 -13.39
CA THR A 115 11.25 -9.31 -12.98
C THR A 115 11.67 -10.43 -13.95
N ASN A 116 10.77 -10.90 -14.82
CA ASN A 116 11.07 -11.92 -15.83
C ASN A 116 11.68 -11.33 -17.12
N ASP A 117 11.72 -10.01 -17.28
CA ASP A 117 12.26 -9.35 -18.48
C ASP A 117 13.41 -8.38 -18.12
N VAL A 118 14.64 -8.78 -18.47
CA VAL A 118 15.86 -8.02 -18.21
C VAL A 118 15.85 -6.63 -18.89
N ASN A 119 15.25 -6.51 -20.08
CA ASN A 119 15.20 -5.24 -20.79
C ASN A 119 14.20 -4.27 -20.16
N VAL A 120 13.08 -4.79 -19.69
CA VAL A 120 12.10 -4.03 -18.89
C VAL A 120 12.76 -3.56 -17.61
N MET A 121 13.38 -4.45 -16.84
CA MET A 121 14.05 -4.13 -15.59
C MET A 121 15.22 -3.15 -15.77
N LYS A 122 15.89 -3.16 -16.91
CA LYS A 122 16.92 -2.16 -17.21
C LYS A 122 16.35 -0.74 -17.22
N THR A 123 15.19 -0.52 -17.80
CA THR A 123 14.52 0.79 -17.81
C THR A 123 14.05 1.16 -16.42
N PHE A 124 13.39 0.23 -15.75
CA PHE A 124 12.92 0.41 -14.37
C PHE A 124 14.06 0.84 -13.43
N ASN A 125 15.16 0.10 -13.42
CA ASN A 125 16.32 0.39 -12.57
C ASN A 125 16.98 1.73 -12.90
N ALA A 126 17.02 2.11 -14.18
CA ALA A 126 17.56 3.40 -14.59
C ALA A 126 16.70 4.57 -14.09
N VAL A 127 15.37 4.45 -14.15
CA VAL A 127 14.44 5.43 -13.61
C VAL A 127 14.51 5.48 -12.10
N LEU A 128 14.53 4.33 -11.45
CA LEU A 128 14.64 4.23 -9.99
C LEU A 128 15.95 4.88 -9.47
N SER A 129 17.07 4.69 -10.20
CA SER A 129 18.36 5.32 -9.89
C SER A 129 18.37 6.85 -10.15
N HIS A 130 17.33 7.38 -10.80
CA HIS A 130 17.17 8.82 -11.01
C HIS A 130 16.44 9.51 -9.85
N PHE A 131 15.87 8.77 -8.93
CA PHE A 131 15.16 9.31 -7.78
C PHE A 131 16.04 10.25 -6.95
N ASP A 132 15.44 11.32 -6.46
CA ASP A 132 16.08 12.21 -5.51
C ASP A 132 16.26 11.50 -4.16
N THR A 133 17.49 11.18 -3.80
CA THR A 133 17.82 10.45 -2.57
C THR A 133 17.68 11.27 -1.30
N THR A 134 17.34 12.57 -1.41
CA THR A 134 17.19 13.49 -0.27
C THR A 134 15.75 13.72 0.15
N THR A 135 14.78 13.24 -0.63
CA THR A 135 13.36 13.43 -0.39
C THR A 135 12.56 12.15 -0.56
N LEU A 136 11.33 12.16 -0.06
CA LEU A 136 10.37 11.07 -0.31
C LEU A 136 9.92 11.10 -1.76
N ASN A 137 10.05 9.95 -2.44
CA ASN A 137 9.64 9.75 -3.82
C ASN A 137 8.33 8.96 -3.93
N VAL A 138 7.75 8.91 -5.12
CA VAL A 138 6.49 8.20 -5.33
C VAL A 138 6.52 7.39 -6.64
N ALA A 139 6.05 6.15 -6.60
CA ALA A 139 5.70 5.37 -7.77
C ALA A 139 4.18 5.23 -7.86
N PHE A 140 3.59 5.70 -8.93
CA PHE A 140 2.20 5.44 -9.26
C PHE A 140 2.09 4.22 -10.17
N GLY A 141 0.95 3.54 -10.16
CA GLY A 141 0.72 2.36 -11.00
C GLY A 141 0.96 1.06 -10.25
N TRP A 142 1.35 0.02 -10.98
CA TRP A 142 1.57 -1.30 -10.40
C TRP A 142 2.60 -2.11 -11.21
N THR A 143 2.92 -3.29 -10.68
CA THR A 143 3.82 -4.27 -11.29
C THR A 143 3.07 -5.21 -12.23
N SER A 144 3.77 -5.81 -13.19
CA SER A 144 3.23 -6.87 -14.06
C SER A 144 3.24 -8.25 -13.37
N ASN A 145 4.09 -8.51 -12.37
CA ASN A 145 4.25 -9.85 -11.83
C ASN A 145 4.65 -9.99 -10.36
N ASP A 146 5.42 -9.08 -9.80
CA ASP A 146 5.98 -9.24 -8.44
C ASP A 146 5.78 -7.97 -7.61
N GLU A 147 4.71 -7.97 -6.83
CA GLU A 147 4.32 -6.88 -5.94
C GLU A 147 5.39 -6.59 -4.89
N HIS A 148 5.91 -7.65 -4.26
CA HIS A 148 6.88 -7.50 -3.20
C HIS A 148 8.19 -6.90 -3.70
N ALA A 149 8.74 -7.42 -4.81
CA ALA A 149 9.96 -6.91 -5.41
C ALA A 149 9.80 -5.46 -5.89
N PHE A 150 8.65 -5.12 -6.47
CA PHE A 150 8.35 -3.76 -6.90
C PHE A 150 8.36 -2.78 -5.72
N THR A 151 7.54 -3.05 -4.69
CA THR A 151 7.42 -2.19 -3.52
C THR A 151 8.73 -2.09 -2.73
N ALA A 152 9.44 -3.21 -2.55
CA ALA A 152 10.74 -3.23 -1.88
C ALA A 152 11.79 -2.40 -2.64
N SER A 153 11.85 -2.52 -3.96
CA SER A 153 12.76 -1.74 -4.80
C SER A 153 12.48 -0.24 -4.69
N VAL A 154 11.22 0.17 -4.78
CA VAL A 154 10.82 1.57 -4.64
C VAL A 154 11.14 2.09 -3.24
N THR A 155 10.83 1.31 -2.19
CA THR A 155 11.08 1.73 -0.80
C THR A 155 12.56 1.87 -0.50
N SER A 156 13.40 0.94 -0.99
CA SER A 156 14.85 0.99 -0.78
C SER A 156 15.53 2.21 -1.41
N MET A 157 14.88 2.83 -2.39
CA MET A 157 15.32 4.08 -3.02
C MET A 157 14.57 5.30 -2.47
N GLY A 158 13.97 5.18 -1.30
CA GLY A 158 13.30 6.27 -0.62
C GLY A 158 11.94 6.64 -1.20
N GLY A 159 11.25 5.69 -1.81
CA GLY A 159 9.93 5.90 -2.40
C GLY A 159 8.82 5.14 -1.69
N MET A 160 7.59 5.46 -2.05
CA MET A 160 6.37 4.74 -1.72
C MET A 160 5.57 4.47 -3.00
N VAL A 161 4.69 3.50 -2.97
CA VAL A 161 3.84 3.11 -4.10
C VAL A 161 2.40 3.57 -3.85
N HIS A 162 1.76 4.08 -4.88
CA HIS A 162 0.31 4.22 -4.98
C HIS A 162 -0.19 3.31 -6.09
N ALA A 163 -0.76 2.16 -5.73
CA ALA A 163 -1.39 1.27 -6.70
C ALA A 163 -2.51 2.00 -7.45
N SER A 164 -2.33 2.18 -8.75
CA SER A 164 -3.16 3.07 -9.59
C SER A 164 -3.16 2.70 -11.07
N ASP A 165 -2.80 1.45 -11.43
CA ASP A 165 -2.70 1.02 -12.84
C ASP A 165 -4.03 1.05 -13.61
N TYR A 166 -5.17 1.07 -12.92
CA TYR A 166 -6.50 1.30 -13.49
C TYR A 166 -7.27 2.46 -12.82
N LEU A 167 -6.53 3.41 -12.25
CA LEU A 167 -7.08 4.66 -11.75
C LEU A 167 -7.22 5.68 -12.89
N TYR A 168 -8.41 6.25 -13.05
CA TYR A 168 -8.69 7.17 -14.15
C TYR A 168 -8.79 8.62 -13.69
N ASN A 169 -8.30 9.52 -14.54
CA ASN A 169 -8.43 10.97 -14.40
C ASN A 169 -7.74 11.56 -13.15
N LEU A 170 -6.63 10.96 -12.69
CA LEU A 170 -5.93 11.47 -11.52
C LEU A 170 -5.40 12.90 -11.76
N GLU A 171 -5.00 13.24 -12.98
CA GLU A 171 -4.60 14.59 -13.39
C GLU A 171 -5.70 15.62 -13.17
N LEU A 172 -6.97 15.23 -13.31
CA LEU A 172 -8.12 16.09 -13.02
C LEU A 172 -8.50 16.05 -11.53
N LEU A 173 -8.56 14.86 -10.94
CA LEU A 173 -8.97 14.67 -9.55
C LEU A 173 -8.04 15.40 -8.57
N SER A 174 -6.73 15.39 -8.84
CA SER A 174 -5.73 16.08 -8.04
C SER A 174 -5.80 17.61 -8.16
N GLN A 175 -6.40 18.12 -9.24
CA GLN A 175 -6.59 19.56 -9.48
C GLN A 175 -7.96 20.06 -9.01
N VAL A 176 -8.88 19.16 -8.67
CA VAL A 176 -10.13 19.59 -8.02
C VAL A 176 -9.74 20.31 -6.74
N PRO A 177 -9.87 21.67 -6.68
CA PRO A 177 -9.33 22.39 -5.56
C PRO A 177 -9.98 21.87 -4.28
N SER A 178 -9.23 21.90 -3.20
CA SER A 178 -9.75 21.96 -1.84
C SER A 178 -10.76 23.14 -1.64
N TYR A 179 -11.04 23.86 -2.70
CA TYR A 179 -12.04 24.91 -2.88
C TYR A 179 -13.47 24.43 -2.56
N MET A 180 -13.82 23.19 -2.84
CA MET A 180 -15.02 22.59 -2.27
C MET A 180 -14.92 22.51 -0.74
N TYR A 181 -13.71 22.45 -0.19
CA TYR A 181 -13.43 22.66 1.21
C TYR A 181 -13.46 24.14 1.62
N SER A 182 -13.03 25.08 0.75
CA SER A 182 -12.84 26.48 1.13
C SER A 182 -14.14 27.31 1.16
N LYS A 183 -15.10 27.04 0.28
CA LYS A 183 -16.44 27.67 0.38
C LYS A 183 -17.29 27.17 1.56
N ARG A 184 -16.95 26.00 2.09
CA ARG A 184 -17.46 25.47 3.34
C ARG A 184 -16.48 25.61 4.49
N LYS A 185 -15.45 26.46 4.39
CA LYS A 185 -14.60 26.82 5.54
C LYS A 185 -15.38 27.25 6.78
N GLN A 186 -16.62 27.64 6.62
CA GLN A 186 -17.51 27.88 7.76
C GLN A 186 -18.18 26.62 8.34
N THR A 187 -18.14 25.46 7.65
CA THR A 187 -18.76 24.22 8.16
C THR A 187 -17.81 23.03 8.29
N LEU A 188 -16.60 23.09 7.67
CA LEU A 188 -15.53 22.09 7.87
C LEU A 188 -14.35 22.63 8.68
N SER A 189 -14.42 23.86 9.16
CA SER A 189 -13.62 24.37 10.28
C SER A 189 -14.20 24.00 11.66
N LEU A 190 -15.20 23.11 11.67
CA LEU A 190 -15.35 22.31 12.88
C LEU A 190 -14.09 21.43 12.91
N PRO A 191 -13.24 21.57 13.95
CA PRO A 191 -12.32 20.51 14.27
C PRO A 191 -13.20 19.25 14.21
N LEU A 192 -12.82 18.28 13.37
CA LEU A 192 -13.42 16.94 13.47
C LEU A 192 -13.41 16.67 14.97
N PRO A 193 -14.58 16.41 15.62
CA PRO A 193 -14.59 16.27 17.05
C PRO A 193 -13.44 15.34 17.37
N LEU A 194 -12.46 15.85 18.12
CA LEU A 194 -11.42 15.01 18.68
C LEU A 194 -12.16 13.81 19.23
N PRO A 195 -11.75 12.58 18.94
CA PRO A 195 -12.40 11.41 19.48
C PRO A 195 -12.64 11.69 20.95
N LEU A 196 -13.92 11.79 21.35
CA LEU A 196 -14.23 12.03 22.75
C LEU A 196 -13.49 10.97 23.53
N PRO A 197 -12.80 11.33 24.63
CA PRO A 197 -12.22 10.33 25.51
C PRO A 197 -13.30 9.29 25.75
N LEU A 198 -13.05 8.05 25.29
CA LEU A 198 -14.03 6.99 25.50
C LEU A 198 -14.31 6.92 27.00
N PRO A 199 -15.57 6.88 27.44
CA PRO A 199 -15.89 6.79 28.86
C PRO A 199 -15.14 5.58 29.45
N PRO A 200 -14.70 5.67 30.71
CA PRO A 200 -14.00 4.57 31.37
C PRO A 200 -14.88 3.32 31.28
N HIS A 201 -14.43 2.37 30.46
CA HIS A 201 -15.16 1.15 30.22
C HIS A 201 -14.89 0.19 31.38
N THR A 202 -15.94 -0.30 32.01
CA THR A 202 -15.77 -1.38 32.99
C THR A 202 -15.36 -2.66 32.21
N PRO A 203 -14.21 -3.28 32.56
CA PRO A 203 -13.77 -4.46 31.84
C PRO A 203 -14.82 -5.57 31.94
N LYS A 204 -15.25 -6.07 30.80
CA LYS A 204 -16.16 -7.21 30.70
C LYS A 204 -15.34 -8.48 30.47
N ASN A 205 -15.88 -9.60 30.93
CA ASN A 205 -15.31 -10.94 30.68
C ASN A 205 -15.72 -11.42 29.28
N VAL A 206 -15.22 -10.75 28.24
CA VAL A 206 -15.51 -11.02 26.83
C VAL A 206 -14.24 -10.96 26.00
N HIS A 207 -14.22 -11.69 24.90
CA HIS A 207 -13.18 -11.55 23.88
C HIS A 207 -13.52 -10.36 22.97
N THR A 208 -12.64 -9.38 22.91
CA THR A 208 -12.87 -8.14 22.14
C THR A 208 -12.31 -8.29 20.72
N VAL A 209 -13.15 -8.03 19.71
CA VAL A 209 -12.79 -8.17 18.30
C VAL A 209 -13.01 -6.87 17.55
N ALA A 210 -12.07 -6.50 16.71
CA ALA A 210 -12.25 -5.43 15.72
C ALA A 210 -11.88 -5.95 14.33
N PHE A 211 -12.69 -5.59 13.34
CA PHE A 211 -12.46 -5.91 11.93
C PHE A 211 -11.88 -4.71 11.20
N VAL A 212 -10.94 -4.96 10.29
CA VAL A 212 -10.35 -3.94 9.41
C VAL A 212 -10.34 -4.47 7.99
N PHE A 213 -10.90 -3.73 7.04
CA PHE A 213 -10.70 -4.01 5.62
C PHE A 213 -9.26 -3.70 5.21
N SER A 214 -8.69 -4.54 4.33
CA SER A 214 -7.38 -4.31 3.70
C SER A 214 -7.45 -3.32 2.52
N ASP A 215 -6.35 -3.17 1.82
CA ASP A 215 -6.21 -2.56 0.48
C ASP A 215 -6.60 -1.07 0.37
N GLY A 216 -6.70 -0.37 1.49
CA GLY A 216 -7.03 1.05 1.49
C GLY A 216 -5.91 1.99 1.00
N ASP A 217 -4.70 1.48 0.80
CA ASP A 217 -3.60 2.16 0.14
C ASP A 217 -3.75 2.22 -1.39
N ASN A 218 -4.56 1.31 -1.96
CA ASN A 218 -4.81 1.19 -3.38
C ASN A 218 -5.77 2.27 -3.88
N LEU A 219 -5.26 3.33 -4.49
CA LEU A 219 -6.08 4.44 -5.00
C LEU A 219 -7.09 3.99 -6.06
N GLN A 220 -6.72 3.04 -6.90
CA GLN A 220 -7.60 2.46 -7.91
C GLN A 220 -8.77 1.70 -7.29
N ILE A 221 -8.52 0.96 -6.21
CA ILE A 221 -9.57 0.26 -5.46
C ILE A 221 -10.49 1.27 -4.78
N LEU A 222 -9.93 2.31 -4.15
CA LEU A 222 -10.72 3.36 -3.52
C LEU A 222 -11.65 4.08 -4.51
N GLN A 223 -11.22 4.26 -5.77
CA GLN A 223 -12.06 4.87 -6.81
C GLN A 223 -13.16 3.95 -7.33
N ASN A 224 -12.95 2.64 -7.34
CA ASN A 224 -13.80 1.66 -8.02
C ASN A 224 -14.51 0.72 -7.01
N ASP A 225 -13.78 -0.29 -6.50
CA ASP A 225 -14.39 -1.39 -5.75
C ASP A 225 -14.87 -0.97 -4.36
N TRP A 226 -14.13 -0.09 -3.69
CA TRP A 226 -14.44 0.36 -2.34
C TRP A 226 -15.79 1.08 -2.25
N ILE A 227 -16.18 1.84 -3.30
CA ILE A 227 -17.47 2.54 -3.35
C ILE A 227 -18.63 1.66 -3.83
N SER A 228 -18.43 0.36 -4.01
CA SER A 228 -19.47 -0.57 -4.49
C SER A 228 -20.53 -0.87 -3.42
N ASP A 229 -21.64 -1.47 -3.85
CA ASP A 229 -22.75 -1.91 -2.97
C ASP A 229 -22.37 -3.10 -2.08
N SER A 230 -21.27 -3.77 -2.36
CA SER A 230 -20.71 -4.81 -1.49
C SER A 230 -19.80 -4.28 -0.38
N HIS A 231 -19.42 -3.00 -0.43
CA HIS A 231 -18.48 -2.35 0.49
C HIS A 231 -19.06 -1.05 1.09
N TRP A 232 -18.51 0.10 0.72
CA TRP A 232 -18.88 1.37 1.35
C TRP A 232 -20.32 1.80 1.10
N ASN A 233 -20.88 1.53 -0.07
CA ASN A 233 -22.27 1.84 -0.39
C ASN A 233 -23.26 0.72 0.00
N SER A 234 -22.79 -0.33 0.67
CA SER A 234 -23.67 -1.40 1.13
C SER A 234 -24.81 -0.86 2.00
N PRO A 235 -26.07 -1.24 1.72
CA PRO A 235 -27.20 -0.86 2.56
C PRO A 235 -27.10 -1.45 3.98
N LYS A 236 -26.22 -2.43 4.20
CA LYS A 236 -25.96 -3.04 5.50
C LYS A 236 -24.82 -2.35 6.25
N ARG A 237 -24.11 -1.41 5.64
CA ARG A 237 -23.08 -0.63 6.35
C ARG A 237 -23.73 0.19 7.48
N GLY A 238 -23.02 0.25 8.62
CA GLY A 238 -23.56 0.88 9.84
C GLY A 238 -24.37 -0.06 10.73
N MET A 239 -24.59 -1.33 10.33
CA MET A 239 -25.22 -2.33 11.21
C MET A 239 -24.26 -2.82 12.30
N SER A 240 -22.95 -2.79 12.05
CA SER A 240 -21.91 -3.19 13.01
C SER A 240 -20.67 -2.30 12.90
N ASN A 241 -19.79 -2.40 13.91
CA ASN A 241 -18.52 -1.69 13.97
C ASN A 241 -17.56 -2.30 12.95
N ILE A 242 -17.03 -1.49 12.03
CA ILE A 242 -16.10 -1.89 10.97
C ILE A 242 -15.02 -0.83 10.80
N GLY A 243 -13.76 -1.25 10.81
CA GLY A 243 -12.62 -0.46 10.39
C GLY A 243 -12.40 -0.59 8.87
N TRP A 244 -11.97 0.49 8.25
CA TRP A 244 -11.62 0.57 6.85
C TRP A 244 -10.21 1.11 6.74
N SER A 245 -9.29 0.35 6.17
CA SER A 245 -8.03 0.97 5.74
C SER A 245 -8.32 1.96 4.61
N TYR A 246 -7.65 3.08 4.60
CA TYR A 246 -7.91 4.15 3.67
C TYR A 246 -6.65 5.01 3.48
N SER A 247 -6.32 5.35 2.25
CA SER A 247 -5.14 6.18 1.99
C SER A 247 -5.39 7.65 2.36
N PRO A 248 -4.68 8.19 3.36
CA PRO A 248 -4.78 9.61 3.67
C PRO A 248 -4.25 10.51 2.55
N SER A 249 -3.47 9.97 1.58
CA SER A 249 -3.04 10.68 0.37
C SER A 249 -4.20 11.18 -0.49
N THR A 250 -5.39 10.59 -0.35
CA THR A 250 -6.61 11.07 -1.01
C THR A 250 -6.96 12.51 -0.64
N ALA A 251 -6.48 13.01 0.50
CA ALA A 251 -6.62 14.42 0.87
C ALA A 251 -5.99 15.38 -0.16
N VAL A 252 -4.98 14.90 -0.89
CA VAL A 252 -4.27 15.66 -1.92
C VAL A 252 -4.57 15.13 -3.33
N LEU A 253 -4.60 13.81 -3.49
CA LEU A 253 -4.70 13.18 -4.80
C LEU A 253 -6.16 13.07 -5.28
N MET A 254 -7.11 12.85 -4.39
CA MET A 254 -8.54 12.67 -4.70
C MET A 254 -9.43 13.30 -3.61
N PRO A 255 -9.34 14.63 -3.39
CA PRO A 255 -10.01 15.28 -2.25
C PRO A 255 -11.54 15.11 -2.25
N SER A 256 -12.16 14.98 -3.42
CA SER A 256 -13.59 14.72 -3.56
C SER A 256 -13.99 13.34 -3.01
N LEU A 257 -13.15 12.32 -3.20
CA LEU A 257 -13.39 10.97 -2.70
C LEU A 257 -13.24 10.92 -1.17
N LEU A 258 -12.22 11.55 -0.61
CA LEU A 258 -12.08 11.68 0.85
C LEU A 258 -13.27 12.42 1.45
N ALA A 259 -13.70 13.53 0.83
CA ALA A 259 -14.87 14.27 1.29
C ALA A 259 -16.15 13.42 1.25
N TYR A 260 -16.30 12.56 0.26
CA TYR A 260 -17.39 11.59 0.19
C TYR A 260 -17.32 10.60 1.35
N ALA A 261 -16.16 9.97 1.59
CA ALA A 261 -15.96 9.03 2.68
C ALA A 261 -16.31 9.67 4.05
N ILE A 262 -15.73 10.84 4.35
CA ILE A 262 -15.98 11.54 5.62
C ILE A 262 -17.46 11.91 5.80
N ARG A 263 -18.11 12.41 4.73
CA ARG A 263 -19.50 12.86 4.81
C ARG A 263 -20.49 11.71 4.97
N THR A 264 -20.19 10.55 4.41
CA THR A 264 -21.08 9.38 4.42
C THR A 264 -20.74 8.37 5.51
N LYS A 265 -19.64 8.60 6.25
CA LYS A 265 -19.23 7.77 7.40
C LYS A 265 -20.34 7.75 8.45
N THR A 266 -20.65 6.57 8.97
CA THR A 266 -21.56 6.37 10.11
C THR A 266 -20.76 6.34 11.42
N SER A 267 -21.45 6.34 12.56
CA SER A 267 -20.80 6.15 13.87
C SER A 267 -20.22 4.75 14.09
N LYS A 268 -20.50 3.82 13.18
CA LYS A 268 -20.02 2.44 13.18
C LYS A 268 -18.84 2.21 12.24
N ASP A 269 -18.41 3.25 11.54
CA ASP A 269 -17.27 3.19 10.62
C ASP A 269 -16.06 3.91 11.23
N SER A 270 -14.89 3.35 11.06
CA SER A 270 -13.60 3.94 11.37
C SER A 270 -12.70 3.91 10.15
N LEU A 271 -11.88 4.94 9.95
CA LEU A 271 -10.86 4.98 8.91
C LEU A 271 -9.48 4.92 9.55
N SER A 272 -8.62 4.01 9.09
CA SER A 272 -7.21 3.91 9.49
C SER A 272 -6.29 4.05 8.28
N ALA A 273 -5.13 4.69 8.46
CA ALA A 273 -4.24 5.03 7.36
C ALA A 273 -3.46 3.83 6.84
N GLY A 274 -3.43 3.62 5.55
CA GLY A 274 -2.53 2.68 4.90
C GLY A 274 -3.13 1.36 4.45
N PRO A 275 -2.31 0.28 4.42
CA PRO A 275 -0.87 0.17 4.73
C PRO A 275 0.06 0.70 3.63
N SER A 276 1.23 1.32 3.91
CA SER A 276 1.73 1.81 5.19
C SER A 276 1.53 3.32 5.24
N GLY A 277 0.72 3.83 6.16
CA GLY A 277 0.53 5.27 6.28
C GLY A 277 0.01 5.92 4.98
N ILE A 278 0.75 6.89 4.41
CA ILE A 278 0.33 7.65 3.21
C ILE A 278 0.46 6.90 1.90
N GLY A 279 1.17 5.78 1.84
CA GLY A 279 1.36 4.99 0.63
C GLY A 279 2.00 3.65 0.93
N TYR A 280 1.86 2.71 0.00
CA TYR A 280 2.38 1.37 0.15
C TYR A 280 3.91 1.39 0.17
N ALA A 281 4.47 1.02 1.29
CA ALA A 281 5.90 0.96 1.52
C ALA A 281 6.21 -0.09 2.59
N TYR A 282 7.42 -0.57 2.60
CA TYR A 282 8.00 -1.33 3.70
C TYR A 282 8.94 -0.42 4.51
N PRO A 283 8.48 0.28 5.56
CA PRO A 283 9.26 1.35 6.19
C PRO A 283 10.64 0.89 6.71
N MET A 284 10.79 -0.40 7.01
CA MET A 284 12.07 -1.02 7.37
C MET A 284 13.14 -1.01 6.26
N LEU A 285 12.73 -0.78 5.00
CA LEU A 285 13.62 -0.75 3.83
C LEU A 285 14.00 0.67 3.40
N PHE A 286 13.48 1.70 4.05
CA PHE A 286 13.93 3.06 3.76
C PHE A 286 15.45 3.19 3.98
N PRO A 287 16.14 4.00 3.15
CA PRO A 287 17.59 4.15 3.26
C PRO A 287 18.00 4.55 4.67
N THR A 288 18.91 3.78 5.25
CA THR A 288 19.50 4.07 6.57
C THR A 288 20.28 5.38 6.55
N ASN A 289 20.31 6.11 7.67
CA ASN A 289 20.97 7.41 7.77
C ASN A 289 20.41 8.51 6.85
N SER A 290 19.15 8.36 6.40
CA SER A 290 18.43 9.37 5.64
C SER A 290 17.31 9.99 6.47
N THR A 291 16.77 11.12 6.00
CA THR A 291 15.59 11.77 6.61
C THR A 291 14.27 11.26 6.00
N ILE A 292 14.32 10.26 5.14
CA ILE A 292 13.16 9.80 4.35
C ILE A 292 12.10 9.17 5.25
N GLY A 293 12.49 8.26 6.17
CA GLY A 293 11.56 7.66 7.11
C GLY A 293 10.84 8.72 7.97
N ALA A 294 11.59 9.67 8.52
CA ALA A 294 11.02 10.77 9.28
C ALA A 294 10.14 11.71 8.41
N THR A 295 10.46 11.88 7.13
CA THR A 295 9.63 12.65 6.20
C THR A 295 8.34 11.92 5.85
N PHE A 296 8.40 10.62 5.60
CA PHE A 296 7.25 9.75 5.42
C PHE A 296 6.32 9.80 6.64
N ALA A 297 6.87 9.69 7.85
CA ALA A 297 6.13 9.74 9.09
C ALA A 297 5.39 11.08 9.30
N ARG A 298 6.09 12.20 9.09
CA ARG A 298 5.48 13.55 9.20
C ARG A 298 4.39 13.77 8.16
N ALA A 299 4.62 13.35 6.92
CA ALA A 299 3.61 13.46 5.86
C ALA A 299 2.38 12.58 6.18
N THR A 300 2.60 11.36 6.69
CA THR A 300 1.53 10.48 7.16
C THR A 300 0.71 11.16 8.25
N ALA A 301 1.34 11.64 9.30
CA ALA A 301 0.66 12.30 10.42
C ALA A 301 -0.14 13.53 9.98
N MET A 302 0.45 14.37 9.13
CA MET A 302 -0.21 15.57 8.60
C MET A 302 -1.49 15.21 7.82
N LEU A 303 -1.45 14.21 6.94
CA LEU A 303 -2.61 13.83 6.13
C LEU A 303 -3.62 13.01 6.94
N MET A 304 -3.19 12.21 7.91
CA MET A 304 -4.07 11.56 8.89
C MET A 304 -4.89 12.59 9.67
N LYS A 305 -4.25 13.65 10.16
CA LYS A 305 -4.93 14.77 10.84
C LYS A 305 -6.01 15.40 9.95
N GLN A 306 -5.70 15.64 8.68
CA GLN A 306 -6.67 16.19 7.71
C GLN A 306 -7.85 15.24 7.45
N SER A 307 -7.61 13.94 7.54
CA SER A 307 -8.59 12.89 7.28
C SER A 307 -9.33 12.41 8.54
N GLY A 308 -8.93 12.90 9.73
CA GLY A 308 -9.50 12.48 11.02
C GLY A 308 -9.16 11.05 11.41
N MET A 309 -8.03 10.52 10.94
CA MET A 309 -7.52 9.20 11.27
C MET A 309 -6.54 9.29 12.44
N THR A 310 -6.54 8.31 13.33
CA THR A 310 -5.61 8.24 14.47
C THR A 310 -4.82 6.94 14.53
N LEU A 311 -5.19 5.92 13.77
CA LEU A 311 -4.46 4.67 13.66
C LEU A 311 -3.76 4.57 12.30
N ALA A 312 -2.49 4.15 12.31
CA ALA A 312 -1.75 3.82 11.11
C ALA A 312 -1.63 2.30 10.96
N ASN A 313 -1.96 1.80 9.77
CA ASN A 313 -1.66 0.44 9.38
C ASN A 313 -0.26 0.43 8.76
N VAL A 314 0.57 -0.51 9.17
CA VAL A 314 1.94 -0.67 8.66
C VAL A 314 2.11 -2.11 8.22
N ILE A 315 2.73 -2.32 7.07
CA ILE A 315 3.03 -3.65 6.54
C ILE A 315 4.54 -3.90 6.53
N GLY A 316 4.92 -5.11 6.83
CA GLY A 316 6.30 -5.57 6.80
C GLY A 316 6.40 -7.01 7.30
N VAL A 317 7.61 -7.46 7.61
CA VAL A 317 7.82 -8.83 8.10
C VAL A 317 7.53 -8.93 9.58
N VAL A 318 8.19 -8.11 10.39
CA VAL A 318 7.95 -7.99 11.82
C VAL A 318 8.07 -6.54 12.26
N PRO A 319 7.38 -6.12 13.32
CA PRO A 319 7.55 -4.76 13.84
C PRO A 319 8.97 -4.55 14.35
N SER A 320 9.68 -3.61 13.73
CA SER A 320 11.03 -3.21 14.13
C SER A 320 11.07 -1.74 14.53
N LYS A 321 12.05 -1.33 15.32
CA LYS A 321 12.21 0.08 15.69
C LYS A 321 12.37 0.95 14.46
N GLU A 322 13.14 0.52 13.47
CA GLU A 322 13.38 1.25 12.25
C GLU A 322 12.09 1.50 11.44
N SER A 323 11.15 0.55 11.47
CA SER A 323 9.88 0.68 10.75
C SER A 323 8.82 1.48 11.51
N ILE A 324 8.96 1.59 12.83
CA ILE A 324 7.86 2.02 13.71
C ILE A 324 8.13 3.35 14.38
N THR A 325 9.36 3.61 14.87
CA THR A 325 9.65 4.72 15.78
C THR A 325 9.29 6.09 15.20
N ASP A 326 9.66 6.35 13.95
CA ASP A 326 9.37 7.64 13.31
C ASP A 326 7.86 7.88 13.18
N LEU A 327 7.09 6.84 12.83
CA LEU A 327 5.63 6.93 12.68
C LEU A 327 4.95 7.12 14.03
N ILE A 328 5.21 6.22 14.99
CA ILE A 328 4.46 6.20 16.25
C ILE A 328 4.79 7.37 17.16
N SER A 329 5.97 8.01 16.98
CA SER A 329 6.32 9.23 17.72
C SER A 329 5.53 10.47 17.27
N GLN A 330 4.84 10.42 16.12
CA GLN A 330 4.02 11.52 15.68
C GLN A 330 2.81 11.72 16.61
N PRO A 331 2.47 12.95 17.02
CA PRO A 331 1.39 13.20 17.98
C PRO A 331 0.00 12.80 17.46
N GLU A 332 -0.22 12.83 16.17
CA GLU A 332 -1.49 12.47 15.51
C GLU A 332 -1.75 10.96 15.43
N ILE A 333 -0.75 10.13 15.70
CA ILE A 333 -0.85 8.67 15.63
C ILE A 333 -1.00 8.09 17.03
N ASP A 334 -2.15 7.51 17.36
CA ASP A 334 -2.46 6.93 18.66
C ASP A 334 -1.99 5.48 18.81
N GLY A 335 -1.79 4.79 17.69
CA GLY A 335 -1.32 3.40 17.66
C GLY A 335 -1.08 2.90 16.24
N ILE A 336 -0.43 1.76 16.16
CA ILE A 336 -0.14 1.08 14.90
C ILE A 336 -0.80 -0.30 14.88
N ILE A 337 -1.47 -0.62 13.79
CA ILE A 337 -1.90 -1.97 13.43
C ILE A 337 -0.85 -2.51 12.45
N TYR A 338 -0.20 -3.60 12.83
CA TYR A 338 0.86 -4.17 12.03
C TYR A 338 0.38 -5.40 11.27
N PHE A 339 0.54 -5.32 9.94
CA PHE A 339 0.24 -6.39 9.00
C PHE A 339 1.54 -7.11 8.65
N THR A 340 1.57 -8.43 8.73
CA THR A 340 2.72 -9.19 8.25
C THR A 340 2.44 -9.60 6.81
N PHE A 341 3.34 -9.23 5.92
CA PHE A 341 3.32 -9.73 4.56
C PHE A 341 3.76 -11.20 4.57
N GLY A 342 2.84 -12.12 4.28
CA GLY A 342 3.16 -13.51 3.99
C GLY A 342 3.86 -13.66 2.63
N ASN A 343 4.23 -14.86 2.23
CA ASN A 343 4.59 -15.05 0.84
C ASN A 343 3.32 -14.79 -0.02
N ALA A 344 3.51 -14.34 -1.27
CA ALA A 344 2.44 -13.84 -2.15
C ALA A 344 1.24 -14.79 -2.32
N SER A 345 1.39 -16.09 -1.99
CA SER A 345 0.33 -17.10 -2.03
C SER A 345 -0.42 -17.28 -0.70
N GLN A 346 0.00 -16.64 0.37
CA GLN A 346 -0.54 -16.88 1.73
C GLN A 346 -1.33 -15.71 2.31
N GLY A 347 -1.37 -14.55 1.63
CA GLY A 347 -1.99 -13.35 2.17
C GLY A 347 -1.26 -12.80 3.40
N TYR A 348 -1.96 -12.09 4.27
CA TYR A 348 -1.37 -11.56 5.50
C TYR A 348 -1.23 -12.65 6.56
N ALA A 349 -0.01 -12.95 6.98
CA ALA A 349 0.22 -13.84 8.09
C ALA A 349 -0.21 -13.19 9.42
N GLY A 350 -0.80 -13.98 10.33
CA GLY A 350 -1.13 -13.51 11.66
C GLY A 350 0.11 -13.33 12.53
N LEU A 351 0.17 -12.24 13.28
CA LEU A 351 1.17 -11.99 14.32
C LEU A 351 0.62 -12.29 15.72
N HIS A 352 -0.31 -13.20 15.82
CA HIS A 352 -0.94 -13.68 17.06
C HIS A 352 -1.58 -12.58 17.92
N GLY A 353 -1.76 -11.35 17.39
CA GLY A 353 -2.26 -10.22 18.15
C GLY A 353 -1.33 -9.75 19.26
N ASN A 354 -0.05 -10.03 19.13
CA ASN A 354 0.95 -9.58 20.09
C ASN A 354 1.06 -8.06 20.12
N VAL A 355 1.45 -7.52 21.25
CA VAL A 355 1.48 -6.09 21.52
C VAL A 355 2.88 -5.68 21.91
N ALA A 356 3.44 -4.69 21.22
CA ALA A 356 4.60 -3.92 21.65
C ALA A 356 4.17 -2.50 22.05
N TYR A 357 5.07 -1.79 22.70
CA TYR A 357 4.91 -0.37 22.98
C TYR A 357 6.17 0.38 22.54
N GLU A 358 5.98 1.45 21.82
CA GLU A 358 7.00 2.42 21.48
C GLU A 358 6.46 3.84 21.73
N SER A 359 7.25 4.72 22.33
CA SER A 359 6.81 6.08 22.70
C SER A 359 5.50 6.10 23.50
N ASN A 360 5.28 5.09 24.36
CA ASN A 360 4.06 4.87 25.16
C ASN A 360 2.78 4.58 24.35
N LYS A 361 2.89 4.31 23.05
CA LYS A 361 1.77 3.97 22.17
C LYS A 361 1.87 2.50 21.71
N PRO A 362 0.76 1.81 21.49
CA PRO A 362 0.77 0.39 21.16
C PRO A 362 1.03 0.14 19.68
N VAL A 363 1.76 -0.94 19.43
CA VAL A 363 1.88 -1.61 18.14
C VAL A 363 1.22 -2.97 18.29
N ILE A 364 0.14 -3.22 17.57
CA ILE A 364 -0.67 -4.44 17.69
C ILE A 364 -0.59 -5.21 16.38
N GLY A 365 -0.07 -6.42 16.43
CA GLY A 365 -0.06 -7.33 15.29
C GLY A 365 -1.45 -7.87 14.97
N LEU A 366 -1.77 -8.07 13.71
CA LEU A 366 -2.95 -8.83 13.30
C LEU A 366 -2.95 -10.21 13.94
N ARG A 367 -4.14 -10.69 14.30
CA ARG A 367 -4.27 -12.05 14.83
C ARG A 367 -4.86 -13.01 13.81
N LYS A 368 -5.85 -12.57 13.04
CA LYS A 368 -6.61 -13.42 12.13
C LYS A 368 -6.88 -12.73 10.80
N ASN A 369 -7.13 -13.54 9.81
CA ASN A 369 -7.29 -13.11 8.43
C ASN A 369 -8.51 -13.81 7.79
N LEU A 370 -9.45 -13.01 7.26
CA LEU A 370 -10.54 -13.44 6.39
C LEU A 370 -10.15 -13.16 4.93
N TRP A 371 -9.11 -13.82 4.45
CA TRP A 371 -8.60 -13.63 3.11
C TRP A 371 -9.30 -14.55 2.11
N GLY A 372 -10.09 -13.97 1.19
CA GLY A 372 -10.92 -14.73 0.24
C GLY A 372 -10.31 -14.96 -1.14
N GLY A 373 -9.26 -14.21 -1.49
CA GLY A 373 -8.76 -14.11 -2.85
C GLY A 373 -7.96 -15.32 -3.35
N ASP A 374 -7.27 -16.04 -2.47
CA ASP A 374 -6.47 -17.21 -2.87
C ASP A 374 -6.99 -18.49 -2.20
N PRO A 375 -7.63 -19.40 -2.97
CA PRO A 375 -8.14 -20.66 -2.42
C PRO A 375 -7.03 -21.60 -1.93
N THR A 376 -5.76 -21.32 -2.22
CA THR A 376 -4.61 -22.12 -1.77
C THR A 376 -3.99 -21.59 -0.48
N SER A 377 -4.39 -20.42 0.01
CA SER A 377 -3.90 -19.84 1.26
C SER A 377 -4.32 -20.70 2.46
N LYS A 378 -3.33 -21.17 3.21
CA LYS A 378 -3.56 -21.93 4.45
C LYS A 378 -4.05 -21.06 5.60
N ASP A 379 -3.86 -19.76 5.53
CA ASP A 379 -4.24 -18.78 6.55
C ASP A 379 -5.62 -18.16 6.29
N LYS A 380 -6.28 -18.54 5.20
CA LYS A 380 -7.65 -18.15 4.89
C LYS A 380 -8.60 -18.81 5.88
N LEU A 381 -9.31 -17.98 6.64
CA LEU A 381 -10.38 -18.44 7.50
C LEU A 381 -11.74 -18.08 6.90
N GLU A 382 -12.64 -19.06 6.94
CA GLU A 382 -14.05 -18.79 6.75
C GLU A 382 -14.67 -18.27 8.08
N PRO A 383 -15.80 -17.52 8.03
CA PRO A 383 -16.44 -16.95 9.22
C PRO A 383 -16.64 -17.93 10.38
N LYS A 384 -17.04 -19.16 10.08
CA LYS A 384 -17.23 -20.21 11.08
C LYS A 384 -15.92 -20.64 11.73
N GLU A 385 -14.88 -20.83 10.95
CA GLU A 385 -13.55 -21.22 11.44
C GLU A 385 -12.94 -20.12 12.31
N LEU A 386 -13.08 -18.86 11.89
CA LEU A 386 -12.67 -17.71 12.69
C LEU A 386 -13.31 -17.78 14.08
N VAL A 387 -14.62 -17.96 14.15
CA VAL A 387 -15.33 -18.00 15.45
C VAL A 387 -14.88 -19.18 16.31
N GLU A 388 -14.70 -20.37 15.74
CA GLU A 388 -14.20 -21.53 16.50
C GLU A 388 -12.80 -21.30 17.06
N GLN A 389 -11.91 -20.67 16.28
CA GLN A 389 -10.56 -20.34 16.75
C GLN A 389 -10.56 -19.26 17.84
N LEU A 390 -11.48 -18.30 17.79
CA LEU A 390 -11.55 -17.23 18.79
C LEU A 390 -12.24 -17.67 20.09
N LYS A 391 -13.12 -18.66 20.08
CA LYS A 391 -13.82 -19.17 21.27
C LYS A 391 -12.87 -19.65 22.36
N VAL A 392 -11.72 -20.19 21.99
CA VAL A 392 -10.73 -20.76 22.91
C VAL A 392 -9.78 -19.73 23.50
N LEU A 393 -9.79 -18.51 22.98
CA LEU A 393 -8.93 -17.43 23.45
C LEU A 393 -9.45 -16.82 24.76
N SER A 394 -8.57 -16.11 25.46
CA SER A 394 -8.86 -15.45 26.72
C SER A 394 -10.03 -14.47 26.62
N LYS A 395 -10.79 -14.35 27.70
CA LYS A 395 -11.82 -13.32 27.90
C LYS A 395 -11.47 -12.36 29.04
N ASN A 396 -10.28 -12.52 29.63
CA ASN A 396 -9.81 -11.64 30.70
C ASN A 396 -9.25 -10.35 30.11
N ALA A 397 -9.88 -9.23 30.38
CA ALA A 397 -9.50 -7.94 29.82
C ALA A 397 -8.02 -7.54 30.08
N SER A 398 -7.40 -8.06 31.16
CA SER A 398 -5.99 -7.77 31.45
C SER A 398 -5.01 -8.68 30.67
N ASP A 399 -5.51 -9.60 29.88
CA ASP A 399 -4.72 -10.51 29.06
C ASP A 399 -4.70 -9.99 27.61
N PRO A 400 -3.52 -9.70 27.01
CA PRO A 400 -3.43 -9.26 25.61
C PRO A 400 -4.09 -10.22 24.62
N SER A 401 -4.15 -11.51 24.95
CA SER A 401 -4.82 -12.51 24.09
C SER A 401 -6.34 -12.37 24.03
N SER A 402 -6.96 -11.51 24.88
CA SER A 402 -8.39 -11.19 24.83
C SER A 402 -8.77 -10.20 23.71
N TYR A 403 -7.81 -9.72 22.95
CA TYR A 403 -8.00 -8.73 21.92
C TYR A 403 -7.59 -9.27 20.56
N THR A 404 -8.47 -9.18 19.58
CA THR A 404 -8.20 -9.66 18.23
C THR A 404 -8.52 -8.60 17.20
N LEU A 405 -7.51 -8.24 16.42
CA LEU A 405 -7.68 -7.57 15.13
C LEU A 405 -7.79 -8.63 14.04
N VAL A 406 -8.84 -8.53 13.25
CA VAL A 406 -9.13 -9.38 12.09
C VAL A 406 -9.06 -8.53 10.84
N VAL A 407 -8.20 -8.89 9.90
CA VAL A 407 -8.25 -8.28 8.57
C VAL A 407 -9.26 -9.00 7.70
N ASN A 408 -10.07 -8.25 6.96
CA ASN A 408 -10.93 -8.76 5.90
C ASN A 408 -10.38 -8.25 4.58
N GLU A 409 -10.08 -9.17 3.68
CA GLU A 409 -9.64 -8.83 2.34
C GLU A 409 -10.79 -8.16 1.57
N LEU A 410 -10.45 -7.14 0.76
CA LEU A 410 -11.48 -6.34 0.09
C LEU A 410 -12.36 -7.17 -0.86
N GLY A 411 -11.84 -8.22 -1.49
CA GLY A 411 -12.63 -9.11 -2.35
C GLY A 411 -13.80 -9.81 -1.66
N ASN A 412 -13.77 -9.91 -0.33
CA ASN A 412 -14.83 -10.59 0.44
C ASN A 412 -16.11 -9.74 0.65
N GLY A 413 -16.05 -8.45 0.50
CA GLY A 413 -17.17 -7.57 0.84
C GLY A 413 -17.56 -7.53 2.33
N ILE A 414 -18.54 -6.71 2.65
CA ILE A 414 -19.03 -6.50 4.04
C ILE A 414 -19.75 -7.72 4.62
N GLU A 415 -20.33 -8.56 3.75
CA GLU A 415 -21.15 -9.70 4.17
C GLU A 415 -20.35 -10.71 4.99
N THR A 416 -19.10 -10.97 4.62
CA THR A 416 -18.20 -11.90 5.35
C THR A 416 -17.96 -11.43 6.79
N ILE A 417 -17.81 -10.13 7.00
CA ILE A 417 -17.70 -9.55 8.34
C ILE A 417 -19.02 -9.72 9.10
N LEU A 418 -20.14 -9.40 8.47
CA LEU A 418 -21.47 -9.48 9.12
C LEU A 418 -21.86 -10.91 9.48
N GLU A 419 -21.52 -11.89 8.64
CA GLU A 419 -21.69 -13.30 8.95
C GLU A 419 -20.84 -13.71 10.16
N SER A 420 -19.55 -13.33 10.19
CA SER A 420 -18.67 -13.58 11.32
C SER A 420 -19.24 -13.01 12.61
N ILE A 421 -19.74 -11.77 12.58
CA ILE A 421 -20.35 -11.10 13.73
C ILE A 421 -21.64 -11.82 14.17
N SER A 422 -22.47 -12.25 13.23
CA SER A 422 -23.69 -13.02 13.54
C SER A 422 -23.36 -14.32 14.27
N LEU A 423 -22.35 -15.05 13.80
CA LEU A 423 -21.88 -16.29 14.44
C LEU A 423 -21.26 -16.03 15.83
N MET A 424 -20.51 -14.93 16.00
CA MET A 424 -19.96 -14.52 17.30
C MET A 424 -21.08 -14.19 18.30
N ASN A 425 -22.09 -13.44 17.86
CA ASN A 425 -23.26 -13.11 18.69
C ASN A 425 -24.02 -14.36 19.13
N ALA A 426 -24.22 -15.32 18.23
CA ALA A 426 -24.86 -16.61 18.56
C ALA A 426 -24.01 -17.46 19.51
N ALA A 427 -22.68 -17.41 19.40
CA ALA A 427 -21.79 -18.15 20.30
C ALA A 427 -21.68 -17.51 21.69
N GLY A 428 -21.86 -16.20 21.80
CA GLY A 428 -21.70 -15.42 23.01
C GLY A 428 -20.26 -15.27 23.49
N GLY A 429 -20.04 -14.31 24.38
CA GLY A 429 -18.72 -14.05 24.98
C GLY A 429 -17.78 -13.25 24.09
N PHE A 430 -18.32 -12.55 23.09
CA PHE A 430 -17.62 -11.63 22.22
C PHE A 430 -18.17 -10.21 22.34
N GLU A 431 -17.33 -9.22 22.10
CA GLU A 431 -17.73 -7.83 21.92
C GLU A 431 -17.03 -7.26 20.68
N ILE A 432 -17.83 -6.72 19.74
CA ILE A 432 -17.33 -6.15 18.49
C ILE A 432 -17.20 -4.65 18.65
N VAL A 433 -15.98 -4.15 18.51
CA VAL A 433 -15.66 -2.73 18.69
C VAL A 433 -15.00 -2.14 17.45
N LEU A 434 -14.89 -0.81 17.39
CA LEU A 434 -14.05 -0.14 16.40
C LEU A 434 -12.56 -0.37 16.72
N PRO A 435 -11.67 -0.33 15.71
CA PRO A 435 -10.23 -0.50 15.93
C PRO A 435 -9.65 0.44 16.97
N GLU A 436 -10.04 1.72 17.00
CA GLU A 436 -9.57 2.70 17.97
C GLU A 436 -9.99 2.33 19.40
N GLU A 437 -11.19 1.80 19.56
CA GLU A 437 -11.66 1.35 20.86
C GLU A 437 -10.88 0.10 21.34
N LEU A 438 -10.61 -0.85 20.43
CA LEU A 438 -9.77 -2.01 20.76
C LEU A 438 -8.38 -1.56 21.21
N VAL A 439 -7.75 -0.65 20.45
CA VAL A 439 -6.42 -0.09 20.77
C VAL A 439 -6.44 0.57 22.15
N ASN A 440 -7.44 1.39 22.44
CA ASN A 440 -7.59 2.05 23.74
C ASN A 440 -7.74 1.04 24.89
N ARG A 441 -8.54 -0.02 24.71
CA ARG A 441 -8.69 -1.09 25.72
C ARG A 441 -7.38 -1.84 25.96
N VAL A 442 -6.64 -2.14 24.90
CA VAL A 442 -5.30 -2.74 25.01
C VAL A 442 -4.39 -1.87 25.86
N VAL A 443 -4.32 -0.56 25.59
CA VAL A 443 -3.52 0.38 26.39
C VAL A 443 -4.00 0.39 27.85
N GLN A 444 -5.29 0.51 28.07
CA GLN A 444 -5.87 0.66 29.41
C GLN A 444 -5.66 -0.58 30.30
N TYR A 445 -5.80 -1.77 29.74
CA TYR A 445 -5.88 -3.00 30.54
C TYR A 445 -4.66 -3.89 30.47
N THR A 446 -3.80 -3.78 29.41
CA THR A 446 -2.69 -4.71 29.21
C THR A 446 -1.31 -4.09 29.35
N LYS A 447 -1.20 -2.75 29.44
CA LYS A 447 0.11 -2.04 29.43
C LYS A 447 1.09 -2.53 30.51
N SER A 448 0.60 -3.01 31.65
CA SER A 448 1.41 -3.54 32.75
C SER A 448 1.86 -5.00 32.56
N LYS A 449 1.42 -5.66 31.50
CA LYS A 449 1.72 -7.07 31.25
C LYS A 449 3.00 -7.23 30.42
N GLN A 450 3.49 -8.45 30.35
CA GLN A 450 4.63 -8.77 29.50
C GLN A 450 4.31 -8.41 28.05
N GLN A 451 5.20 -7.64 27.43
CA GLN A 451 5.05 -7.11 26.08
C GLN A 451 6.06 -7.83 25.18
N CYS A 452 5.70 -7.93 23.89
CA CYS A 452 6.62 -8.39 22.88
C CYS A 452 7.55 -7.22 22.50
N PRO A 453 8.87 -7.31 22.63
CA PRO A 453 9.76 -6.22 22.23
C PRO A 453 9.73 -6.03 20.72
N LEU A 454 9.96 -4.80 20.26
CA LEU A 454 10.23 -4.54 18.85
C LEU A 454 11.59 -5.17 18.48
N ALA A 455 11.70 -5.64 17.25
CA ALA A 455 12.99 -6.07 16.71
C ALA A 455 13.96 -4.87 16.61
N GLU A 456 15.24 -5.10 16.77
CA GLU A 456 16.29 -4.06 16.74
C GLU A 456 17.31 -4.33 15.63
N GLY A 457 17.80 -3.26 15.02
CA GLY A 457 18.84 -3.28 13.99
C GLY A 457 18.31 -3.40 12.56
N PRO A 458 19.18 -3.13 11.57
CA PRO A 458 18.81 -3.26 10.16
C PRO A 458 18.35 -4.67 9.84
N TRP A 459 17.43 -4.80 8.92
CA TRP A 459 16.83 -6.08 8.51
C TRP A 459 17.88 -7.16 8.20
N SER A 460 18.97 -6.81 7.55
CA SER A 460 20.09 -7.72 7.24
C SER A 460 20.81 -8.30 8.47
N GLN A 461 20.64 -7.70 9.65
CA GLN A 461 21.23 -8.16 10.92
C GLN A 461 20.23 -8.91 11.80
N GLN A 462 18.94 -8.85 11.48
CA GLN A 462 17.86 -9.39 12.31
C GLN A 462 17.58 -10.88 12.10
N ALA A 463 17.99 -11.46 10.97
CA ALA A 463 17.64 -12.84 10.58
C ALA A 463 17.91 -13.93 11.65
N GLY A 464 18.78 -13.67 12.63
CA GLY A 464 19.04 -14.58 13.75
C GLY A 464 18.49 -14.16 15.12
N ASN A 465 17.94 -12.94 15.27
CA ASN A 465 17.60 -12.33 16.57
C ASN A 465 16.19 -11.76 16.64
N LEU A 466 15.25 -12.25 15.81
CA LEU A 466 13.87 -11.81 15.88
C LEU A 466 13.24 -12.25 17.20
N PRO A 467 12.49 -11.36 17.90
CA PRO A 467 11.76 -11.77 19.09
C PRO A 467 10.77 -12.88 18.75
N LYS A 468 10.90 -14.04 19.42
CA LYS A 468 10.09 -15.24 19.15
C LYS A 468 8.59 -14.97 19.20
N CYS A 469 8.16 -13.97 19.98
CA CYS A 469 6.75 -13.60 20.10
C CYS A 469 6.14 -13.02 18.80
N TRP A 470 6.96 -12.59 17.84
CA TRP A 470 6.47 -12.17 16.52
C TRP A 470 6.49 -13.27 15.46
N LEU A 471 7.06 -14.41 15.78
CA LEU A 471 7.16 -15.54 14.85
C LEU A 471 5.92 -16.43 14.94
N PRO A 472 5.47 -17.05 13.85
CA PRO A 472 4.40 -18.05 13.86
C PRO A 472 4.70 -19.20 14.83
N GLU A 473 3.67 -19.77 15.46
CA GLU A 473 3.85 -20.89 16.40
C GLU A 473 4.44 -22.15 15.73
N ASP A 474 4.18 -22.33 14.44
CA ASP A 474 4.72 -23.42 13.62
C ASP A 474 6.04 -23.09 12.93
N SER A 475 6.82 -22.16 13.47
CA SER A 475 8.09 -21.72 12.87
C SER A 475 9.19 -22.79 12.89
N SER A 476 8.83 -24.05 12.64
CA SER A 476 9.78 -25.08 12.20
C SER A 476 10.32 -24.86 10.78
N SER A 477 9.78 -23.89 10.05
CA SER A 477 10.24 -23.53 8.71
C SER A 477 10.67 -22.06 8.63
N CYS A 478 11.85 -21.80 8.09
CA CYS A 478 12.48 -20.50 7.78
C CYS A 478 11.70 -19.64 6.75
N ILE A 479 10.46 -19.96 6.46
CA ILE A 479 9.70 -19.45 5.31
C ILE A 479 9.62 -17.92 5.29
N MET A 480 9.53 -17.27 6.47
CA MET A 480 9.38 -15.82 6.53
C MET A 480 10.68 -15.03 6.34
N THR A 481 11.83 -15.61 6.60
CA THR A 481 13.13 -14.91 6.49
C THR A 481 13.80 -15.08 5.14
N CYS A 482 13.54 -16.16 4.44
CA CYS A 482 14.17 -16.43 3.16
C CYS A 482 13.33 -15.91 1.97
N ASP A 483 12.01 -16.05 1.99
CA ASP A 483 11.14 -15.58 0.90
C ASP A 483 11.03 -14.05 0.82
N THR A 484 11.16 -13.35 1.93
CA THR A 484 11.14 -11.87 1.95
C THR A 484 12.44 -11.21 1.50
N ILE A 485 13.53 -11.94 1.42
CA ILE A 485 14.85 -11.40 1.02
C ILE A 485 15.09 -11.60 -0.48
N ASN A 486 14.25 -12.36 -1.15
CA ASN A 486 14.41 -12.65 -2.58
C ASN A 486 13.99 -11.46 -3.47
N ILE A 487 14.67 -10.31 -3.26
CA ILE A 487 14.44 -9.09 -4.03
C ILE A 487 14.86 -9.27 -5.50
N PHE A 488 15.62 -10.30 -5.84
CA PHE A 488 16.24 -10.41 -7.16
C PHE A 488 16.19 -11.79 -7.85
N HIS A 489 15.88 -12.89 -7.19
CA HIS A 489 15.82 -14.22 -7.83
C HIS A 489 15.01 -15.26 -7.04
N LYS A 490 14.47 -16.27 -7.73
CA LYS A 490 13.60 -17.41 -7.35
C LYS A 490 13.58 -17.83 -5.87
N PRO A 491 12.44 -18.31 -5.35
CA PRO A 491 12.30 -18.72 -3.96
C PRO A 491 13.30 -19.81 -3.57
N VAL A 492 14.06 -19.56 -2.53
CA VAL A 492 15.00 -20.52 -1.93
C VAL A 492 14.34 -21.12 -0.69
N ARG A 493 14.14 -22.44 -0.65
CA ARG A 493 13.74 -23.13 0.58
C ARG A 493 14.93 -23.23 1.52
N CYS A 494 14.79 -22.67 2.72
CA CYS A 494 15.80 -22.77 3.78
C CYS A 494 15.27 -23.63 4.93
N ASP A 495 16.13 -24.50 5.46
CA ASP A 495 15.86 -25.23 6.70
C ASP A 495 16.38 -24.43 7.89
N LEU A 496 15.58 -24.22 8.94
CA LEU A 496 15.83 -23.31 10.07
C LEU A 496 17.15 -23.53 10.79
N ASN A 497 17.69 -24.74 10.69
CA ASN A 497 18.92 -25.08 11.38
C ASN A 497 20.20 -24.75 10.61
N VAL A 498 20.12 -24.23 9.39
CA VAL A 498 21.24 -24.21 8.46
C VAL A 498 21.59 -22.82 7.92
N CYS A 499 20.66 -21.83 7.89
CA CYS A 499 20.89 -20.52 7.30
C CYS A 499 20.87 -19.38 8.33
N SER A 500 21.99 -18.80 8.66
CA SER A 500 22.08 -17.72 9.66
C SER A 500 22.89 -16.50 9.25
N LYS A 501 23.46 -16.42 8.06
CA LYS A 501 24.17 -15.22 7.59
C LYS A 501 23.89 -14.91 6.12
N ILE A 502 23.66 -13.61 5.86
CA ILE A 502 23.59 -13.04 4.52
C ILE A 502 24.94 -12.40 4.22
N LYS A 503 25.53 -12.73 3.09
CA LYS A 503 26.73 -12.09 2.59
C LYS A 503 26.37 -11.29 1.33
N LEU A 504 26.69 -10.00 1.34
CA LEU A 504 26.59 -9.13 0.17
C LEU A 504 27.90 -9.16 -0.59
N THR A 505 27.89 -9.61 -1.83
CA THR A 505 29.03 -9.53 -2.74
C THR A 505 28.59 -8.82 -4.02
N GLU A 506 29.22 -7.67 -4.33
CA GLU A 506 29.10 -6.90 -5.59
C GLU A 506 27.72 -6.91 -6.25
N GLY A 507 26.67 -6.56 -5.49
CA GLY A 507 25.31 -6.39 -6.03
C GLY A 507 24.44 -7.66 -6.02
N ASN A 508 24.94 -8.78 -5.53
CA ASN A 508 24.16 -10.00 -5.31
C ASN A 508 24.08 -10.36 -3.83
N MET A 509 22.88 -10.75 -3.37
CA MET A 509 22.73 -11.37 -2.05
C MET A 509 22.89 -12.89 -2.17
N GLU A 510 23.81 -13.42 -1.40
CA GLU A 510 24.01 -14.87 -1.29
C GLU A 510 23.69 -15.33 0.13
N PHE A 511 22.94 -16.43 0.25
CA PHE A 511 22.68 -17.08 1.52
C PHE A 511 23.78 -18.10 1.78
N VAL A 512 24.38 -18.03 2.97
CA VAL A 512 25.48 -18.93 3.34
C VAL A 512 25.05 -19.77 4.53
N CYS A 513 25.18 -21.09 4.41
CA CYS A 513 25.02 -22.01 5.53
C CYS A 513 26.10 -21.78 6.58
N VAL A 514 25.70 -21.56 7.84
CA VAL A 514 26.61 -21.19 8.93
C VAL A 514 27.55 -22.31 9.30
N GLU A 515 27.11 -23.56 9.18
CA GLU A 515 27.94 -24.73 9.55
C GLU A 515 28.91 -25.18 8.45
N THR A 516 28.61 -24.92 7.20
CA THR A 516 29.41 -25.45 6.08
C THR A 516 30.06 -24.39 5.20
N GLY A 517 29.66 -23.11 5.31
CA GLY A 517 30.10 -22.05 4.41
C GLY A 517 29.66 -22.21 2.95
N GLN A 518 28.78 -23.17 2.67
CA GLN A 518 28.27 -23.43 1.33
C GLN A 518 27.04 -22.56 1.02
N ILE A 519 26.92 -22.16 -0.23
CA ILE A 519 25.76 -21.42 -0.76
C ILE A 519 24.53 -22.34 -0.73
N CYS A 520 23.40 -21.88 -0.21
CA CYS A 520 22.16 -22.66 -0.23
C CYS A 520 21.75 -22.97 -1.68
N PRO A 521 21.44 -24.22 -2.02
CA PRO A 521 21.03 -24.57 -3.38
C PRO A 521 19.74 -23.83 -3.74
N SER A 522 19.71 -23.24 -4.95
CA SER A 522 18.50 -22.73 -5.59
C SER A 522 17.80 -23.91 -6.26
N ASP A 523 16.66 -24.34 -5.76
CA ASP A 523 15.75 -25.23 -6.51
C ASP A 523 14.93 -24.49 -7.55
#